data_651333627a68e90f4394a926e7fa7916
#
_entry.id   651333627a68e90f4394a926e7fa7916
#
_cell.length_a   1.000
_cell.length_b   1.000
_cell.length_c   1.000
_cell.angle_alpha   90.00
_cell.angle_beta   90.00
_cell.angle_gamma   90.00
#
_symmetry.space_group_name_H-M   'P 1'
#
loop_
_entity.id
_entity.type
_entity.pdbx_description
1 polymer ?
#
loop_
_entity_poly.entity_id
_entity_poly.type
_entity_poly.pdbx_seq_one_letter_code
_entity_poly.pdbx_strand_id
1 'polypeptide(L)'
;MSEKIRLLKKINKESFGGSENQFRLLMKYVPEEYFKGINLILNDTDFTHIEEDKINILWIHHFVGMPEIKNLNSKDYLNKIDYFVFNSNWNYEKFRYKFNVPEAKSIVIRNAIEQINFL
;
A
#
# COMPACT_ATOMS: atom_id res chain seq x y z
N MET A 1 -6.80 -1.62 21.13
CA MET A 1 -6.59 -2.58 20.02
C MET A 1 -5.22 -2.32 19.39
N SER A 2 -4.50 -3.37 19.07
CA SER A 2 -3.22 -3.27 18.39
C SER A 2 -3.38 -2.64 17.01
N GLU A 3 -2.49 -1.71 16.65
CA GLU A 3 -2.46 -1.09 15.32
C GLU A 3 -2.20 -2.13 14.23
N LYS A 4 -1.31 -3.09 14.51
CA LYS A 4 -1.01 -4.17 13.56
C LYS A 4 -2.23 -5.07 13.32
N ILE A 5 -2.96 -5.42 14.35
CA ILE A 5 -4.18 -6.23 14.23
C ILE A 5 -5.23 -5.48 13.41
N ARG A 6 -5.39 -4.19 13.67
CA ARG A 6 -6.30 -3.34 12.90
C ARG A 6 -5.98 -3.35 11.40
N LEU A 7 -4.71 -3.18 11.06
CA LEU A 7 -4.27 -3.15 9.67
C LEU A 7 -4.37 -4.53 9.01
N LEU A 8 -4.03 -5.59 9.73
CA LEU A 8 -4.12 -6.96 9.20
C LEU A 8 -5.56 -7.37 8.86
N LYS A 9 -6.54 -6.85 9.59
CA LYS A 9 -7.96 -7.15 9.31
C LYS A 9 -8.44 -6.58 7.97
N LYS A 10 -7.72 -5.62 7.42
CA LYS A 10 -8.07 -4.99 6.13
C LYS A 10 -7.60 -5.78 4.93
N ILE A 11 -6.70 -6.76 5.13
CA ILE A 11 -6.21 -7.58 4.03
C ILE A 11 -7.24 -8.64 3.70
N ASN A 12 -7.45 -8.87 2.38
CA ASN A 12 -8.29 -9.97 1.94
C ASN A 12 -7.61 -11.30 2.29
N LYS A 13 -8.23 -12.05 3.20
CA LYS A 13 -7.67 -13.31 3.70
C LYS A 13 -7.64 -14.44 2.68
N GLU A 14 -8.39 -14.30 1.58
CA GLU A 14 -8.43 -15.30 0.51
C GLU A 14 -7.33 -15.08 -0.53
N SER A 15 -6.59 -13.99 -0.41
CA SER A 15 -5.54 -13.64 -1.33
C SER A 15 -4.19 -14.16 -0.83
N PHE A 16 -3.52 -14.98 -1.63
CA PHE A 16 -2.23 -15.60 -1.29
C PHE A 16 -1.09 -15.09 -2.17
N GLY A 17 -1.15 -13.82 -2.55
CA GLY A 17 -0.13 -13.25 -3.42
C GLY A 17 1.10 -12.73 -2.70
N GLY A 18 2.08 -12.28 -3.49
CA GLY A 18 3.31 -11.67 -2.97
C GLY A 18 3.06 -10.40 -2.19
N SER A 19 1.97 -9.67 -2.52
CA SER A 19 1.61 -8.43 -1.82
C SER A 19 1.29 -8.68 -0.37
N GLU A 20 0.51 -9.70 -0.08
CA GLU A 20 0.13 -10.06 1.28
C GLU A 20 1.34 -10.53 2.09
N ASN A 21 2.27 -11.23 1.45
CA ASN A 21 3.51 -11.63 2.08
C ASN A 21 4.34 -10.42 2.50
N GLN A 22 4.45 -9.41 1.64
CA GLN A 22 5.16 -8.17 1.96
C GLN A 22 4.48 -7.43 3.12
N PHE A 23 3.16 -7.42 3.15
CA PHE A 23 2.41 -6.80 4.25
C PHE A 23 2.66 -7.54 5.56
N ARG A 24 2.66 -8.88 5.54
CA ARG A 24 2.94 -9.69 6.74
C ARG A 24 4.37 -9.51 7.24
N LEU A 25 5.34 -9.40 6.34
CA LEU A 25 6.72 -9.11 6.72
C LEU A 25 6.84 -7.76 7.42
N LEU A 26 6.15 -6.75 6.88
CA LEU A 26 6.11 -5.42 7.49
C LEU A 26 5.54 -5.50 8.92
N MET A 27 4.43 -6.24 9.09
CA MET A 27 3.81 -6.41 10.40
C MET A 27 4.70 -7.18 11.37
N LYS A 28 5.50 -8.13 10.86
CA LYS A 28 6.40 -8.94 11.68
C LYS A 28 7.59 -8.16 12.22
N TYR A 29 8.19 -7.32 11.38
CA TYR A 29 9.48 -6.70 11.69
C TYR A 29 9.42 -5.26 12.14
N VAL A 30 8.41 -4.50 11.74
CA VAL A 30 8.28 -3.09 12.13
C VAL A 30 7.57 -2.99 13.48
N PRO A 31 8.15 -2.27 14.46
CA PRO A 31 7.50 -2.11 15.77
C PRO A 31 6.14 -1.47 15.70
N GLU A 32 5.25 -1.89 16.59
CA GLU A 32 3.85 -1.45 16.69
C GLU A 32 3.71 0.08 16.68
N GLU A 33 4.59 0.77 17.37
CA GLU A 33 4.53 2.22 17.53
C GLU A 33 4.62 2.99 16.23
N TYR A 34 5.25 2.42 15.19
CA TYR A 34 5.38 3.09 13.89
C TYR A 34 4.09 3.12 13.10
N PHE A 35 3.10 2.32 13.49
CA PHE A 35 1.80 2.29 12.80
C PHE A 35 0.76 3.21 13.41
N LYS A 36 1.08 3.87 14.50
CA LYS A 36 0.15 4.78 15.16
C LYS A 36 -0.17 5.97 14.26
N GLY A 37 -1.45 6.25 14.08
CA GLY A 37 -1.90 7.35 13.23
C GLY A 37 -1.81 7.08 11.73
N ILE A 38 -1.43 5.88 11.32
CA ILE A 38 -1.28 5.49 9.92
C ILE A 38 -2.39 4.53 9.51
N ASN A 39 -2.95 4.78 8.33
CA ASN A 39 -3.85 3.85 7.65
C ASN A 39 -3.14 3.34 6.41
N LEU A 40 -2.68 2.10 6.44
CA LEU A 40 -1.99 1.46 5.33
C LEU A 40 -2.99 0.66 4.50
N ILE A 41 -3.12 1.00 3.24
CA ILE A 41 -4.06 0.37 2.29
C ILE A 41 -3.25 -0.39 1.26
N LEU A 42 -3.56 -1.67 1.08
CA LEU A 42 -2.84 -2.53 0.13
C LEU A 42 -3.67 -2.76 -1.13
N ASN A 43 -3.16 -2.30 -2.28
CA ASN A 43 -3.67 -2.62 -3.62
C ASN A 43 -5.14 -2.34 -3.89
N ASP A 44 -5.82 -1.50 -3.10
CA ASP A 44 -7.25 -1.30 -3.24
C ASP A 44 -7.59 0.18 -3.12
N THR A 45 -8.29 0.70 -4.12
CA THR A 45 -8.67 2.11 -4.18
C THR A 45 -10.13 2.35 -3.84
N ASP A 46 -10.76 1.44 -3.14
CA ASP A 46 -12.12 1.66 -2.63
C ASP A 46 -12.10 2.80 -1.61
N PHE A 47 -12.97 3.79 -1.79
CA PHE A 47 -13.06 4.94 -0.88
C PHE A 47 -13.35 4.54 0.57
N THR A 48 -14.00 3.40 0.78
CA THR A 48 -14.33 2.93 2.13
C THR A 48 -13.10 2.61 2.97
N HIS A 49 -11.95 2.38 2.36
CA HIS A 49 -10.71 2.13 3.09
C HIS A 49 -10.04 3.38 3.64
N ILE A 50 -10.44 4.57 3.18
CA ILE A 50 -9.84 5.83 3.61
C ILE A 50 -10.35 6.17 5.03
N GLU A 51 -9.40 6.55 5.90
CA GLU A 51 -9.70 7.01 7.26
C GLU A 51 -9.23 8.46 7.39
N GLU A 52 -10.16 9.39 7.46
CA GLU A 52 -9.86 10.84 7.40
C GLU A 52 -9.01 11.35 8.56
N ASP A 53 -9.07 10.68 9.71
CA ASP A 53 -8.31 11.06 10.91
C ASP A 53 -6.90 10.49 10.93
N LYS A 54 -6.48 9.81 9.87
CA LYS A 54 -5.18 9.15 9.78
C LYS A 54 -4.41 9.58 8.55
N ILE A 55 -3.11 9.28 8.54
CA ILE A 55 -2.28 9.41 7.34
C ILE A 55 -2.57 8.20 6.46
N ASN A 56 -3.16 8.44 5.30
CA ASN A 56 -3.54 7.39 4.38
C ASN A 56 -2.41 7.11 3.40
N ILE A 57 -1.89 5.88 3.44
CA ILE A 57 -0.81 5.42 2.58
C ILE A 57 -1.34 4.29 1.71
N LEU A 58 -1.29 4.49 0.40
CA LEU A 58 -1.66 3.45 -0.55
C LEU A 58 -0.39 2.75 -1.03
N TRP A 59 -0.28 1.46 -0.72
CA TRP A 59 0.84 0.60 -1.12
C TRP A 59 0.43 -0.22 -2.31
N ILE A 60 1.06 0.03 -3.46
CA ILE A 60 0.66 -0.55 -4.74
C ILE A 60 1.67 -1.59 -5.19
N HIS A 61 1.21 -2.82 -5.31
CA HIS A 61 1.94 -3.94 -5.89
C HIS A 61 1.29 -4.42 -7.20
N HIS A 62 0.04 -4.04 -7.44
CA HIS A 62 -0.68 -4.41 -8.65
C HIS A 62 -0.10 -3.71 -9.89
N PHE A 63 -0.34 -4.28 -11.07
CA PHE A 63 -0.06 -3.58 -12.31
C PHE A 63 -1.23 -2.67 -12.72
N VAL A 64 -0.98 -1.74 -13.64
CA VAL A 64 -1.91 -0.65 -13.97
C VAL A 64 -3.27 -1.09 -14.51
N GLY A 65 -3.38 -2.32 -14.99
CA GLY A 65 -4.63 -2.84 -15.57
C GLY A 65 -5.59 -3.50 -14.58
N MET A 66 -5.22 -3.61 -13.31
CA MET A 66 -6.04 -4.28 -12.31
C MET A 66 -7.27 -3.44 -11.94
N PRO A 67 -8.48 -4.06 -11.85
CA PRO A 67 -9.71 -3.30 -11.55
C PRO A 67 -9.72 -2.66 -10.16
N GLU A 68 -9.02 -3.23 -9.19
CA GLU A 68 -9.01 -2.74 -7.81
C GLU A 68 -8.38 -1.36 -7.66
N ILE A 69 -7.58 -0.92 -8.65
CA ILE A 69 -6.90 0.37 -8.58
C ILE A 69 -7.54 1.44 -9.50
N LYS A 70 -8.72 1.17 -10.01
CA LYS A 70 -9.39 2.05 -10.99
C LYS A 70 -9.68 3.46 -10.47
N ASN A 71 -9.87 3.63 -9.15
CA ASN A 71 -10.19 4.93 -8.58
C ASN A 71 -9.02 5.91 -8.58
N LEU A 72 -7.84 5.48 -9.00
CA LEU A 72 -6.73 6.39 -9.29
C LEU A 72 -7.04 7.34 -10.44
N ASN A 73 -8.09 7.05 -11.22
CA ASN A 73 -8.64 7.99 -12.20
C ASN A 73 -9.36 9.17 -11.54
N SER A 74 -9.73 9.05 -10.27
CA SER A 74 -10.46 10.08 -9.55
C SER A 74 -9.51 11.06 -8.89
N LYS A 75 -9.63 12.32 -9.26
CA LYS A 75 -8.86 13.38 -8.60
C LYS A 75 -9.22 13.49 -7.12
N ASP A 76 -10.47 13.27 -6.78
CA ASP A 76 -10.93 13.27 -5.39
C ASP A 76 -10.25 12.17 -4.58
N TYR A 77 -10.13 10.97 -5.14
CA TYR A 77 -9.39 9.89 -4.50
C TYR A 77 -7.91 10.24 -4.29
N LEU A 78 -7.25 10.75 -5.35
CA LEU A 78 -5.84 11.13 -5.27
C LEU A 78 -5.58 12.17 -4.19
N ASN A 79 -6.53 13.09 -4.01
CA ASN A 79 -6.41 14.15 -3.00
C ASN A 79 -6.54 13.62 -1.55
N LYS A 80 -7.22 12.50 -1.38
CA LYS A 80 -7.45 11.89 -0.05
C LYS A 80 -6.31 10.99 0.41
N ILE A 81 -5.43 10.62 -0.49
CA ILE A 81 -4.25 9.80 -0.16
C ILE A 81 -3.07 10.71 0.13
N ASP A 82 -2.39 10.46 1.23
CA ASP A 82 -1.23 11.25 1.64
C ASP A 82 0.05 10.79 0.96
N TYR A 83 0.21 9.47 0.81
CA TYR A 83 1.39 8.89 0.16
C TYR A 83 1.04 7.68 -0.69
N PHE A 84 1.68 7.58 -1.85
CA PHE A 84 1.59 6.43 -2.75
C PHE A 84 2.94 5.70 -2.73
N VAL A 85 2.95 4.43 -2.38
CA VAL A 85 4.17 3.63 -2.32
C VAL A 85 4.12 2.56 -3.41
N PHE A 86 5.12 2.56 -4.29
CA PHE A 86 5.25 1.62 -5.39
C PHE A 86 6.41 0.66 -5.13
N ASN A 87 6.33 -0.56 -5.64
CA ASN A 87 7.34 -1.59 -5.42
C ASN A 87 8.54 -1.50 -6.38
N SER A 88 8.46 -0.67 -7.42
CA SER A 88 9.55 -0.48 -8.37
C SER A 88 9.39 0.83 -9.13
N ASN A 89 10.49 1.35 -9.66
CA ASN A 89 10.46 2.51 -10.55
C ASN A 89 9.67 2.21 -11.82
N TRP A 90 9.80 1.01 -12.36
CA TRP A 90 9.06 0.60 -13.56
C TRP A 90 7.55 0.69 -13.33
N ASN A 91 7.08 0.17 -12.20
CA ASN A 91 5.66 0.22 -11.86
C ASN A 91 5.18 1.65 -11.61
N TYR A 92 5.97 2.45 -10.89
CA TYR A 92 5.68 3.86 -10.66
C TYR A 92 5.49 4.62 -11.97
N GLU A 93 6.39 4.45 -12.93
CA GLU A 93 6.30 5.14 -14.22
C GLU A 93 5.04 4.73 -15.00
N LYS A 94 4.63 3.47 -14.94
CA LYS A 94 3.38 3.00 -15.56
C LYS A 94 2.15 3.67 -14.95
N PHE A 95 2.10 3.79 -13.62
CA PHE A 95 1.00 4.44 -12.92
C PHE A 95 0.98 5.94 -13.17
N ARG A 96 2.14 6.57 -13.15
CA ARG A 96 2.27 7.99 -13.44
C ARG A 96 1.77 8.34 -14.84
N TYR A 97 2.10 7.53 -15.81
CA TYR A 97 1.66 7.71 -17.19
C TYR A 97 0.15 7.61 -17.32
N LYS A 98 -0.44 6.61 -16.66
CA LYS A 98 -1.88 6.32 -16.82
C LYS A 98 -2.80 7.18 -15.95
N PHE A 99 -2.41 7.47 -14.71
CA PHE A 99 -3.31 7.99 -13.69
C PHE A 99 -2.96 9.37 -13.13
N ASN A 100 -1.93 10.02 -13.58
CA ASN A 100 -1.51 11.31 -13.02
C ASN A 100 -1.27 11.31 -11.53
N VAL A 101 -0.70 10.24 -11.00
CA VAL A 101 -0.36 10.13 -9.58
C VAL A 101 0.64 11.23 -9.22
N PRO A 102 0.40 12.02 -8.14
CA PRO A 102 1.27 13.13 -7.80
C PRO A 102 2.69 12.68 -7.45
N GLU A 103 3.68 13.20 -8.15
CA GLU A 103 5.08 12.88 -7.89
C GLU A 103 5.51 13.25 -6.47
N ALA A 104 5.02 14.40 -5.97
CA ALA A 104 5.38 14.89 -4.64
C ALA A 104 4.92 13.98 -3.51
N LYS A 105 3.96 13.10 -3.76
CA LYS A 105 3.42 12.15 -2.78
C LYS A 105 3.88 10.73 -3.04
N SER A 106 4.68 10.48 -4.07
CA SER A 106 5.02 9.13 -4.53
C SER A 106 6.41 8.72 -4.05
N ILE A 107 6.50 7.48 -3.56
CA ILE A 107 7.73 6.89 -3.03
C ILE A 107 7.87 5.50 -3.62
N VAL A 108 9.10 5.13 -4.00
CA VAL A 108 9.39 3.76 -4.46
C VAL A 108 10.15 3.04 -3.35
N ILE A 109 9.57 1.94 -2.87
CA ILE A 109 10.19 1.08 -1.87
C ILE A 109 10.15 -0.35 -2.41
N ARG A 110 11.33 -0.92 -2.64
CA ARG A 110 11.43 -2.27 -3.18
C ARG A 110 10.97 -3.30 -2.16
N ASN A 111 10.47 -4.42 -2.67
CA ASN A 111 10.05 -5.53 -1.82
C ASN A 111 11.21 -6.05 -0.99
N ALA A 112 10.91 -6.36 0.27
CA ALA A 112 11.85 -7.01 1.17
C ALA A 112 11.78 -8.53 1.03
N ILE A 113 12.85 -9.20 1.39
CA ILE A 113 12.89 -10.65 1.54
C ILE A 113 13.32 -10.96 2.96
N GLU A 114 12.78 -12.07 3.50
CA GLU A 114 13.20 -12.53 4.81
C GLU A 114 14.59 -13.17 4.70
N GLN A 115 15.48 -12.82 5.63
CA GLN A 115 16.83 -13.37 5.62
C GLN A 115 16.77 -14.87 5.88
N ILE A 116 17.39 -15.62 4.98
CA ILE A 116 17.54 -17.07 5.13
C ILE A 116 18.93 -17.33 5.65
N ASN A 117 19.00 -17.98 6.81
CA ASN A 117 20.28 -18.40 7.38
C ASN A 117 20.64 -19.77 6.85
N PHE A 118 21.67 -19.83 6.03
CA PHE A 118 22.26 -21.10 5.60
C PHE A 118 23.37 -21.45 6.59
N LEU A 119 23.20 -22.55 7.24
CA LEU A 119 24.24 -23.13 8.09
C LEU A 119 24.87 -24.34 7.41
#